data_4b3e72525764d4d35aece2980cea50ee
#
_entry.id   4b3e72525764d4d35aece2980cea50ee
#
_cell.length_a   1.000
_cell.length_b   1.000
_cell.length_c   1.000
_cell.angle_alpha   90.00
_cell.angle_beta   90.00
_cell.angle_gamma   90.00
#
_symmetry.space_group_name_H-M   'P 1'
#
loop_
_entity.id
_entity.type
_entity.pdbx_description
1 polymer ?
#
loop_
_entity_poly.entity_id
_entity_poly.type
_entity_poly.pdbx_seq_one_letter_code
_entity_poly.pdbx_strand_id
1 'polypeptide(L)'
;MTKNKRGTPSPKVFGVDFTIPPMFSETFRKSPEWEIIKNIDYETTGKILICHLILEHYVTNLITLLTPEDLNWNGTRMTFNQKITLISKMGAFTDPEFIKGIEIRNGTRNKYSHNLIASIAESNLQELKRLIIKFRERSEIPNNA
;
A
#
# COMPACT_ATOMS: atom_id res chain seq x y z
N MET A 1 -53.17 -14.61 14.77
CA MET A 1 -52.85 -14.50 13.32
C MET A 1 -51.44 -14.03 13.16
N THR A 2 -50.51 -14.96 13.03
CA THR A 2 -49.06 -14.68 12.85
C THR A 2 -48.77 -14.57 11.38
N LYS A 3 -48.44 -13.38 10.88
CA LYS A 3 -48.01 -13.15 9.49
C LYS A 3 -46.61 -13.73 9.29
N ASN A 4 -46.58 -14.86 8.59
CA ASN A 4 -45.35 -15.49 8.09
C ASN A 4 -44.68 -14.55 7.05
N LYS A 5 -43.62 -13.85 7.42
CA LYS A 5 -42.78 -13.11 6.46
C LYS A 5 -42.06 -14.11 5.61
N ARG A 6 -42.54 -14.33 4.38
CA ARG A 6 -41.80 -15.07 3.35
C ARG A 6 -40.53 -14.31 3.07
N GLY A 7 -39.40 -14.93 3.42
CA GLY A 7 -38.09 -14.43 3.02
C GLY A 7 -38.03 -14.43 1.49
N THR A 8 -37.53 -13.35 0.92
CA THR A 8 -37.23 -13.25 -0.50
C THR A 8 -36.18 -14.32 -0.85
N PRO A 9 -36.44 -15.16 -1.86
CA PRO A 9 -35.47 -16.18 -2.27
C PRO A 9 -34.20 -15.51 -2.77
N SER A 10 -33.05 -16.00 -2.28
CA SER A 10 -31.72 -15.55 -2.76
C SER A 10 -31.58 -15.88 -4.24
N PRO A 11 -31.00 -14.97 -5.06
CA PRO A 11 -30.78 -15.27 -6.47
C PRO A 11 -29.76 -16.41 -6.64
N LYS A 12 -30.15 -17.45 -7.37
CA LYS A 12 -29.25 -18.54 -7.74
C LYS A 12 -28.60 -18.24 -9.10
N VAL A 13 -27.29 -18.12 -9.11
CA VAL A 13 -26.51 -18.03 -10.33
C VAL A 13 -25.65 -19.30 -10.44
N PHE A 14 -25.83 -20.05 -11.51
CA PHE A 14 -25.16 -21.34 -11.74
C PHE A 14 -25.36 -22.41 -10.65
N GLY A 15 -26.51 -22.44 -9.98
CA GLY A 15 -26.82 -23.48 -8.98
C GLY A 15 -26.11 -23.30 -7.62
N VAL A 16 -25.38 -22.22 -7.44
CA VAL A 16 -24.72 -21.87 -6.19
C VAL A 16 -25.61 -20.90 -5.40
N ASP A 17 -25.88 -21.20 -4.14
CA ASP A 17 -26.56 -20.27 -3.25
C ASP A 17 -25.59 -19.13 -2.89
N PHE A 18 -25.82 -17.95 -3.47
CA PHE A 18 -25.12 -16.74 -3.06
C PHE A 18 -25.71 -16.26 -1.76
N THR A 19 -25.06 -16.59 -0.67
CA THR A 19 -25.29 -15.89 0.60
C THR A 19 -24.63 -14.52 0.54
N ILE A 20 -25.40 -13.47 0.85
CA ILE A 20 -24.83 -12.12 0.99
C ILE A 20 -23.70 -12.20 2.00
N PRO A 21 -22.48 -11.70 1.66
CA PRO A 21 -21.36 -11.71 2.59
C PRO A 21 -21.77 -11.16 3.97
N PRO A 22 -21.31 -11.76 5.07
CA PRO A 22 -21.70 -11.35 6.42
C PRO A 22 -21.57 -9.85 6.68
N MET A 23 -20.62 -9.17 6.04
CA MET A 23 -20.40 -7.72 6.15
C MET A 23 -21.57 -6.86 5.69
N PHE A 24 -22.52 -7.40 4.93
CA PHE A 24 -23.73 -6.68 4.49
C PHE A 24 -24.96 -7.03 5.32
N SER A 25 -24.84 -7.93 6.29
CA SER A 25 -25.93 -8.30 7.18
C SER A 25 -26.18 -7.21 8.23
N GLU A 26 -27.44 -7.11 8.69
CA GLU A 26 -27.80 -6.20 9.78
C GLU A 26 -27.07 -6.57 11.08
N THR A 27 -26.83 -7.86 11.30
CA THR A 27 -26.10 -8.37 12.46
C THR A 27 -24.65 -7.90 12.44
N PHE A 28 -23.97 -7.96 11.28
CA PHE A 28 -22.62 -7.48 11.13
C PHE A 28 -22.51 -5.97 11.38
N ARG A 29 -23.47 -5.17 10.89
CA ARG A 29 -23.49 -3.71 11.14
C ARG A 29 -23.64 -3.31 12.62
N LYS A 30 -24.01 -4.24 13.47
CA LYS A 30 -24.08 -4.05 14.93
C LYS A 30 -22.89 -4.69 15.65
N SER A 31 -21.96 -5.26 14.94
CA SER A 31 -20.79 -5.92 15.52
C SER A 31 -19.67 -4.92 15.87
N PRO A 32 -18.80 -5.27 16.84
CA PRO A 32 -17.62 -4.47 17.13
C PRO A 32 -16.70 -4.25 15.92
N GLU A 33 -16.63 -5.24 15.03
CA GLU A 33 -15.81 -5.16 13.79
C GLU A 33 -16.35 -4.08 12.86
N TRP A 34 -17.66 -3.87 12.80
CA TRP A 34 -18.25 -2.79 12.03
C TRP A 34 -17.89 -1.41 12.57
N GLU A 35 -17.83 -1.25 13.88
CA GLU A 35 -17.37 0.01 14.48
C GLU A 35 -15.90 0.30 14.14
N ILE A 36 -15.04 -0.73 14.07
CA ILE A 36 -13.67 -0.59 13.60
C ILE A 36 -13.66 -0.10 12.14
N ILE A 37 -14.43 -0.74 11.26
CA ILE A 37 -14.51 -0.39 9.83
C ILE A 37 -14.97 1.04 9.61
N LYS A 38 -15.95 1.52 10.36
CA LYS A 38 -16.43 2.91 10.28
C LYS A 38 -15.36 3.94 10.63
N ASN A 39 -14.46 3.59 11.54
CA ASN A 39 -13.42 4.49 12.05
C ASN A 39 -12.11 4.40 11.26
N ILE A 40 -12.06 3.63 10.17
CA ILE A 40 -10.88 3.58 9.29
C ILE A 40 -10.73 4.93 8.59
N ASP A 41 -9.55 5.50 8.67
CA ASP A 41 -9.16 6.62 7.83
C ASP A 41 -8.83 6.13 6.41
N TYR A 42 -9.88 5.97 5.60
CA TYR A 42 -9.75 5.49 4.22
C TYR A 42 -8.96 6.46 3.35
N GLU A 43 -9.02 7.74 3.63
CA GLU A 43 -8.30 8.75 2.86
C GLU A 43 -6.79 8.61 3.05
N THR A 44 -6.32 8.59 4.29
CA THR A 44 -4.90 8.40 4.60
C THR A 44 -4.42 7.03 4.14
N THR A 45 -5.20 5.97 4.36
CA THR A 45 -4.88 4.62 3.90
C THR A 45 -4.73 4.58 2.38
N GLY A 46 -5.68 5.15 1.65
CA GLY A 46 -5.65 5.23 0.20
C GLY A 46 -4.43 5.99 -0.32
N LYS A 47 -4.12 7.14 0.24
CA LYS A 47 -2.93 7.93 -0.10
C LYS A 47 -1.63 7.14 0.12
N ILE A 48 -1.53 6.44 1.25
CA ILE A 48 -0.37 5.60 1.57
C ILE A 48 -0.19 4.49 0.52
N LEU A 49 -1.25 3.79 0.16
CA LEU A 49 -1.20 2.70 -0.82
C LEU A 49 -0.87 3.22 -2.22
N ILE A 50 -1.51 4.29 -2.67
CA ILE A 50 -1.25 4.90 -3.99
C ILE A 50 0.21 5.35 -4.09
N CYS A 51 0.72 6.06 -3.10
CA CYS A 51 2.13 6.47 -3.09
C CYS A 51 3.08 5.26 -3.11
N HIS A 52 2.73 4.14 -2.46
CA HIS A 52 3.53 2.94 -2.51
C HIS A 52 3.55 2.34 -3.92
N LEU A 53 2.40 2.24 -4.57
CA LEU A 53 2.29 1.73 -5.95
C LEU A 53 3.09 2.59 -6.94
N ILE A 54 3.04 3.91 -6.80
CA ILE A 54 3.83 4.84 -7.62
C ILE A 54 5.33 4.57 -7.40
N LEU A 55 5.77 4.48 -6.15
CA LEU A 55 7.17 4.20 -5.82
C LEU A 55 7.61 2.83 -6.36
N GLU A 56 6.78 1.81 -6.22
CA GLU A 56 7.07 0.48 -6.74
C GLU A 56 7.19 0.47 -8.27
N HIS A 57 6.35 1.25 -8.96
CA HIS A 57 6.44 1.42 -10.40
C HIS A 57 7.78 2.05 -10.81
N TYR A 58 8.18 3.15 -10.18
CA TYR A 58 9.47 3.79 -10.47
C TYR A 58 10.66 2.88 -10.18
N VAL A 59 10.63 2.16 -9.06
CA VAL A 59 11.66 1.18 -8.69
C VAL A 59 11.76 0.08 -9.74
N THR A 60 10.64 -0.43 -10.23
CA THR A 60 10.61 -1.46 -11.27
C THR A 60 11.18 -0.94 -12.60
N ASN A 61 10.78 0.25 -13.01
CA ASN A 61 11.33 0.88 -14.22
C ASN A 61 12.84 1.11 -14.11
N LEU A 62 13.31 1.53 -12.95
CA LEU A 62 14.73 1.73 -12.71
C LEU A 62 15.52 0.41 -12.83
N ILE A 63 15.00 -0.69 -12.29
CA ILE A 63 15.60 -2.01 -12.48
C ILE A 63 15.73 -2.34 -13.99
N THR A 64 14.65 -2.12 -14.73
CA THR A 64 14.63 -2.38 -16.17
C THR A 64 15.68 -1.53 -16.93
N LEU A 65 15.84 -0.26 -16.53
CA LEU A 65 16.82 0.65 -17.16
C LEU A 65 18.29 0.30 -16.80
N LEU A 66 18.51 -0.28 -15.63
CA LEU A 66 19.85 -0.62 -15.14
C LEU A 66 20.29 -2.03 -15.53
N THR A 67 19.42 -2.82 -16.13
CA THR A 67 19.72 -4.19 -16.55
C THR A 67 19.81 -4.29 -18.07
N PRO A 68 20.58 -5.24 -18.62
CA PRO A 68 20.64 -5.49 -20.05
C PRO A 68 19.26 -5.73 -20.67
N GLU A 69 19.06 -5.31 -21.92
CA GLU A 69 17.75 -5.39 -22.62
C GLU A 69 17.22 -6.81 -22.78
N ASP A 70 18.11 -7.81 -22.76
CA ASP A 70 17.76 -9.23 -22.85
C ASP A 70 17.21 -9.81 -21.54
N LEU A 71 17.33 -9.08 -20.42
CA LEU A 71 16.76 -9.48 -19.14
C LEU A 71 15.29 -9.04 -19.04
N ASN A 72 14.40 -10.00 -19.27
CA ASN A 72 12.96 -9.75 -19.13
C ASN A 72 12.52 -9.89 -17.66
N TRP A 73 12.26 -8.77 -17.00
CA TRP A 73 11.74 -8.73 -15.63
C TRP A 73 10.22 -8.93 -15.55
N ASN A 74 9.51 -8.97 -16.70
CA ASN A 74 8.08 -9.22 -16.75
C ASN A 74 7.78 -10.65 -16.27
N GLY A 75 6.94 -10.77 -15.24
CA GLY A 75 6.62 -12.05 -14.64
C GLY A 75 7.54 -12.47 -13.48
N THR A 76 8.64 -11.77 -13.22
CA THR A 76 9.47 -12.01 -12.05
C THR A 76 8.77 -11.50 -10.80
N ARG A 77 8.39 -12.42 -9.90
CA ARG A 77 7.71 -12.08 -8.64
C ARG A 77 8.73 -11.64 -7.59
N MET A 78 9.14 -10.37 -7.65
CA MET A 78 9.99 -9.78 -6.62
C MET A 78 9.15 -8.96 -5.66
N THR A 79 9.40 -9.12 -4.37
CA THR A 79 8.85 -8.22 -3.35
C THR A 79 9.50 -6.84 -3.46
N PHE A 80 8.82 -5.81 -2.97
CA PHE A 80 9.36 -4.46 -2.96
C PHE A 80 10.74 -4.38 -2.28
N ASN A 81 10.94 -5.07 -1.15
CA ASN A 81 12.22 -5.12 -0.46
C ASN A 81 13.34 -5.76 -1.32
N GLN A 82 13.02 -6.83 -2.04
CA GLN A 82 13.98 -7.45 -2.95
C GLN A 82 14.38 -6.50 -4.08
N LYS A 83 13.42 -5.74 -4.63
CA LYS A 83 13.70 -4.71 -5.63
C LYS A 83 14.63 -3.62 -5.10
N ILE A 84 14.38 -3.10 -3.89
CA ILE A 84 15.23 -2.09 -3.25
C ILE A 84 16.63 -2.64 -2.98
N THR A 85 16.74 -3.86 -2.46
CA THR A 85 18.03 -4.51 -2.23
C THR A 85 18.82 -4.66 -3.53
N LEU A 86 18.15 -5.07 -4.61
CA LEU A 86 18.78 -5.21 -5.92
C LEU A 86 19.35 -3.89 -6.42
N ILE A 87 18.55 -2.82 -6.44
CA ILE A 87 18.97 -1.50 -6.91
C ILE A 87 20.11 -0.94 -6.07
N SER A 88 20.06 -1.14 -4.75
CA SER A 88 21.15 -0.72 -3.85
C SER A 88 22.45 -1.43 -4.18
N LYS A 89 22.41 -2.74 -4.46
CA LYS A 89 23.59 -3.52 -4.88
C LYS A 89 24.10 -3.14 -6.26
N MET A 90 23.24 -2.66 -7.13
CA MET A 90 23.61 -2.13 -8.45
C MET A 90 24.23 -0.72 -8.38
N GLY A 91 24.31 -0.12 -7.19
CA GLY A 91 24.90 1.21 -6.99
C GLY A 91 24.03 2.37 -7.46
N ALA A 92 22.77 2.13 -7.81
CA ALA A 92 21.86 3.17 -8.28
C ALA A 92 21.42 4.13 -7.15
N PHE A 93 21.38 3.65 -5.91
CA PHE A 93 21.12 4.45 -4.73
C PHE A 93 22.33 4.42 -3.81
N THR A 94 23.13 5.48 -3.85
CA THR A 94 24.31 5.64 -3.01
C THR A 94 24.02 6.40 -1.72
N ASP A 95 22.87 7.09 -1.63
CA ASP A 95 22.50 7.84 -0.44
C ASP A 95 21.74 6.93 0.56
N PRO A 96 22.35 6.58 1.71
CA PRO A 96 21.73 5.72 2.72
C PRO A 96 20.48 6.34 3.33
N GLU A 97 20.35 7.68 3.35
CA GLU A 97 19.14 8.35 3.86
C GLU A 97 17.94 8.15 2.92
N PHE A 98 18.19 8.11 1.61
CA PHE A 98 17.15 7.81 0.64
C PHE A 98 16.60 6.39 0.84
N ILE A 99 17.50 5.41 0.99
CA ILE A 99 17.12 4.02 1.30
C ILE A 99 16.31 3.96 2.58
N LYS A 100 16.77 4.63 3.65
CA LYS A 100 16.04 4.70 4.92
C LYS A 100 14.63 5.27 4.76
N GLY A 101 14.46 6.31 3.95
CA GLY A 101 13.14 6.89 3.64
C GLY A 101 12.20 5.88 2.97
N ILE A 102 12.72 5.10 2.02
CA ILE A 102 11.99 4.04 1.33
C ILE A 102 11.58 2.93 2.32
N GLU A 103 12.48 2.52 3.21
CA GLU A 103 12.21 1.48 4.23
C GLU A 103 11.13 1.92 5.22
N ILE A 104 11.21 3.15 5.73
CA ILE A 104 10.17 3.73 6.60
C ILE A 104 8.83 3.72 5.88
N ARG A 105 8.82 4.12 4.62
CA ARG A 105 7.61 4.18 3.80
C ARG A 105 7.00 2.78 3.58
N ASN A 106 7.84 1.79 3.27
CA ASN A 106 7.40 0.40 3.09
C ASN A 106 6.88 -0.20 4.40
N GLY A 107 7.55 0.05 5.52
CA GLY A 107 7.10 -0.36 6.86
C GLY A 107 5.73 0.25 7.21
N THR A 108 5.52 1.52 6.88
CA THR A 108 4.23 2.20 7.05
C THR A 108 3.14 1.53 6.22
N ARG A 109 3.38 1.30 4.93
CA ARG A 109 2.43 0.61 4.05
C ARG A 109 2.07 -0.79 4.58
N ASN A 110 3.06 -1.57 5.03
CA ASN A 110 2.81 -2.90 5.57
C ASN A 110 1.93 -2.85 6.83
N LYS A 111 2.14 -1.88 7.72
CA LYS A 111 1.25 -1.66 8.86
C LYS A 111 -0.20 -1.45 8.42
N TYR A 112 -0.42 -0.54 7.46
CA TYR A 112 -1.77 -0.22 6.97
C TYR A 112 -2.42 -1.36 6.18
N SER A 113 -1.62 -2.23 5.55
CA SER A 113 -2.14 -3.40 4.84
C SER A 113 -2.62 -4.52 5.77
N HIS A 114 -2.08 -4.60 6.97
CA HIS A 114 -2.34 -5.69 7.92
C HIS A 114 -3.09 -5.24 9.18
N ASN A 115 -3.24 -3.95 9.39
CA ASN A 115 -3.93 -3.42 10.55
C ASN A 115 -4.82 -2.24 10.15
N LEU A 116 -6.12 -2.46 10.18
CA LEU A 116 -7.14 -1.48 9.79
C LEU A 116 -7.17 -0.23 10.68
N ILE A 117 -6.61 -0.30 11.90
CA ILE A 117 -6.55 0.80 12.87
C ILE A 117 -5.10 1.30 13.03
N ALA A 118 -4.24 1.05 12.04
CA ALA A 118 -2.86 1.49 12.14
C ALA A 118 -2.77 3.02 12.17
N SER A 119 -1.88 3.52 13.00
CA SER A 119 -1.44 4.91 12.98
C SER A 119 0.04 4.98 12.58
N ILE A 120 0.41 6.06 11.91
CA ILE A 120 1.81 6.35 11.64
C ILE A 120 2.44 6.82 12.94
N ALA A 121 3.55 6.20 13.36
CA ALA A 121 4.31 6.71 14.48
C ALA A 121 4.80 8.14 14.17
N GLU A 122 4.61 9.06 15.09
CA GLU A 122 5.00 10.46 14.89
C GLU A 122 6.50 10.59 14.54
N SER A 123 7.36 9.77 15.14
CA SER A 123 8.79 9.71 14.81
C SER A 123 9.04 9.38 13.33
N ASN A 124 8.30 8.43 12.76
CA ASN A 124 8.42 8.08 11.34
C ASN A 124 7.92 9.22 10.44
N LEU A 125 6.84 9.89 10.84
CA LEU A 125 6.30 11.02 10.10
C LEU A 125 7.29 12.19 10.08
N GLN A 126 7.90 12.51 11.21
CA GLN A 126 8.92 13.58 11.34
C GLN A 126 10.17 13.25 10.51
N GLU A 127 10.63 12.00 10.55
CA GLU A 127 11.78 11.58 9.75
C GLU A 127 11.49 11.65 8.25
N LEU A 128 10.30 11.22 7.79
CA LEU A 128 9.89 11.36 6.40
C LEU A 128 9.81 12.82 5.97
N LYS A 129 9.25 13.71 6.79
CA LYS A 129 9.23 15.15 6.52
C LYS A 129 10.63 15.72 6.36
N ARG A 130 11.54 15.39 7.28
CA ARG A 130 12.94 15.79 7.23
C ARG A 130 13.61 15.35 5.91
N LEU A 131 13.42 14.11 5.53
CA LEU A 131 13.99 13.56 4.29
C LEU A 131 13.43 14.24 3.06
N ILE A 132 12.11 14.47 3.00
CA ILE A 132 11.47 15.17 1.87
C ILE A 132 12.04 16.57 1.70
N ILE A 133 12.17 17.35 2.78
CA ILE A 133 12.76 18.71 2.74
C ILE A 133 14.18 18.63 2.21
N LYS A 134 15.01 17.74 2.76
CA LYS A 134 16.41 17.59 2.35
C LYS A 134 16.55 17.24 0.86
N PHE A 135 15.73 16.34 0.33
CA PHE A 135 15.79 15.96 -1.09
C PHE A 135 15.25 17.06 -1.99
N ARG A 136 14.23 17.79 -1.57
CA ARG A 136 13.71 18.94 -2.30
C ARG A 136 14.78 20.04 -2.44
N GLU A 137 15.45 20.40 -1.35
CA GLU A 137 16.53 21.40 -1.37
C GLU A 137 17.67 20.99 -2.31
N ARG A 138 18.01 19.69 -2.35
CA ARG A 138 19.02 19.17 -3.30
C ARG A 138 18.59 19.26 -4.76
N SER A 139 17.31 19.08 -5.05
CA SER A 139 16.79 19.14 -6.43
C SER A 139 16.65 20.59 -6.96
N GLU A 140 16.57 21.58 -6.06
CA GLU A 140 16.45 23.00 -6.42
C GLU A 140 17.82 23.68 -6.62
N ILE A 141 18.96 22.99 -6.34
CA ILE A 141 20.28 23.51 -6.65
C ILE A 141 20.50 23.39 -8.16
N PRO A 142 20.62 24.50 -8.91
CA PRO A 142 20.92 24.45 -10.35
C PRO A 142 22.28 23.76 -10.54
N ASN A 143 22.36 22.81 -11.46
CA ASN A 143 23.62 22.27 -11.94
C ASN A 143 24.39 23.38 -12.71
N ASN A 144 24.95 24.34 -11.99
CA ASN A 144 25.91 25.29 -12.51
C ASN A 144 27.30 24.60 -12.53
N ALA A 145 27.54 23.85 -13.58
CA ALA A 145 28.86 23.40 -13.96
C ALA A 145 29.07 23.66 -15.45
#